data_91536a24445ab4d6dba61455ac9dac90
#
_entry.id   91536a24445ab4d6dba61455ac9dac90
#
_cell.length_a   1.000
_cell.length_b   1.000
_cell.length_c   1.000
_cell.angle_alpha   90.00
_cell.angle_beta   90.00
_cell.angle_gamma   90.00
#
_symmetry.space_group_name_H-M   'P 1'
#
loop_
_entity.id
_entity.type
_entity.pdbx_description
1 polymer ?
#
loop_
_entity_poly.entity_id
_entity_poly.type
_entity_poly.pdbx_seq_one_letter_code
_entity_poly.pdbx_strand_id
1 'polypeptide(L)'
;LSWDRTLDTLPTGREPLYPVENLLGVMPEDARKPVDMREVIAHIVDGSEFLEFKALHGSATLCGNAAVHGQPIGIVTNNGPIDVQGANKATHFIQACSQSGTPLLYLQNTTGFLVGIDSERSGIIKHGSKMVQAVANAGVPQITVQCGASFGAGNYGMCGRGFDPNFLFLWPTARTGVMGAAQA
;
A
#
# COMPACT_ATOMS: atom_id res chain seq x y z
N LEU A 1 15.90 16.25 -3.75
CA LEU A 1 14.93 15.87 -4.77
C LEU A 1 14.55 17.15 -5.52
N SER A 2 15.10 17.32 -6.71
CA SER A 2 14.74 18.43 -7.58
C SER A 2 13.39 18.11 -8.23
N TRP A 3 12.37 18.87 -7.92
CA TRP A 3 11.07 18.88 -8.58
C TRP A 3 11.13 19.67 -9.90
N ASP A 4 12.24 19.56 -10.62
CA ASP A 4 12.52 20.28 -11.86
C ASP A 4 11.79 19.72 -13.09
N ARG A 5 10.65 19.10 -12.88
CA ARG A 5 9.69 18.91 -13.97
C ARG A 5 8.81 20.16 -14.00
N THR A 6 9.07 21.03 -14.95
CA THR A 6 8.18 22.14 -15.28
C THR A 6 6.74 21.60 -15.37
N LEU A 7 5.86 22.17 -14.57
CA LEU A 7 4.41 21.82 -14.50
C LEU A 7 3.68 22.04 -15.85
N ASP A 8 4.39 22.52 -16.87
CA ASP A 8 3.82 22.94 -18.16
C ASP A 8 3.39 21.79 -19.08
N THR A 9 3.64 20.52 -18.70
CA THR A 9 3.21 19.34 -19.48
C THR A 9 2.88 18.15 -18.59
N LEU A 10 1.98 18.34 -17.62
CA LEU A 10 1.43 17.17 -16.92
C LEU A 10 0.62 16.34 -17.94
N PRO A 11 0.88 15.03 -18.06
CA PRO A 11 0.04 14.16 -18.90
C PRO A 11 -1.41 14.31 -18.46
N THR A 12 -2.32 14.41 -19.41
CA THR A 12 -3.74 14.43 -19.13
C THR A 12 -4.14 13.04 -18.61
N GLY A 13 -4.55 12.96 -17.34
CA GLY A 13 -5.10 11.73 -16.78
C GLY A 13 -6.48 11.41 -17.39
N ARG A 14 -6.90 10.19 -17.22
CA ARG A 14 -8.26 9.74 -17.51
C ARG A 14 -9.03 9.61 -16.21
N GLU A 15 -10.27 10.08 -16.18
CA GLU A 15 -11.13 9.86 -15.01
C GLU A 15 -11.27 8.36 -14.71
N PRO A 16 -11.32 7.95 -13.44
CA PRO A 16 -11.69 6.60 -13.07
C PRO A 16 -13.05 6.22 -13.66
N LEU A 17 -13.25 4.96 -13.97
CA LEU A 17 -14.55 4.44 -14.45
C LEU A 17 -15.61 4.44 -13.33
N TYR A 18 -15.17 4.43 -12.08
CA TYR A 18 -16.03 4.45 -10.89
C TYR A 18 -15.91 5.81 -10.20
N PRO A 19 -17.03 6.49 -9.90
CA PRO A 19 -17.01 7.79 -9.24
C PRO A 19 -16.34 7.73 -7.88
N VAL A 20 -15.47 8.71 -7.57
CA VAL A 20 -14.72 8.77 -6.31
C VAL A 20 -15.64 8.91 -5.09
N GLU A 21 -16.83 9.48 -5.26
CA GLU A 21 -17.85 9.61 -4.22
C GLU A 21 -18.30 8.26 -3.66
N ASN A 22 -18.23 7.20 -4.47
CA ASN A 22 -18.60 5.85 -4.06
C ASN A 22 -17.59 5.22 -3.09
N LEU A 23 -16.39 5.78 -2.96
CA LEU A 23 -15.39 5.33 -1.97
C LEU A 23 -15.91 5.30 -0.54
N LEU A 24 -16.85 6.19 -0.20
CA LEU A 24 -17.50 6.21 1.12
C LEU A 24 -18.26 4.91 1.44
N GLY A 25 -18.71 4.19 0.42
CA GLY A 25 -19.40 2.90 0.55
C GLY A 25 -18.50 1.68 0.43
N VAL A 26 -17.29 1.82 -0.10
CA VAL A 26 -16.35 0.69 -0.34
C VAL A 26 -15.71 0.23 0.97
N MET A 27 -15.29 1.16 1.82
CA MET A 27 -14.68 0.81 3.11
C MET A 27 -15.76 0.66 4.18
N PRO A 28 -15.94 -0.54 4.75
CA PRO A 28 -16.96 -0.76 5.77
C PRO A 28 -16.58 -0.09 7.10
N GLU A 29 -17.57 0.37 7.84
CA GLU A 29 -17.39 0.87 9.21
C GLU A 29 -16.83 -0.20 10.15
N ASP A 30 -17.23 -1.44 9.97
CA ASP A 30 -16.71 -2.59 10.71
C ASP A 30 -15.42 -3.11 10.07
N ALA A 31 -14.29 -2.80 10.71
CA ALA A 31 -12.95 -3.21 10.25
C ALA A 31 -12.74 -4.75 10.18
N ARG A 32 -13.69 -5.56 10.70
CA ARG A 32 -13.64 -7.02 10.58
C ARG A 32 -14.20 -7.52 9.25
N LYS A 33 -14.94 -6.69 8.53
CA LYS A 33 -15.43 -7.04 7.20
C LYS A 33 -14.29 -6.97 6.19
N PRO A 34 -14.10 -8.02 5.40
CA PRO A 34 -13.08 -8.00 4.37
C PRO A 34 -13.42 -6.98 3.28
N VAL A 35 -12.40 -6.33 2.75
CA VAL A 35 -12.48 -5.42 1.61
C VAL A 35 -11.45 -5.86 0.59
N ASP A 36 -11.82 -5.93 -0.67
CA ASP A 36 -10.84 -6.04 -1.74
C ASP A 36 -10.34 -4.64 -2.10
N MET A 37 -9.09 -4.36 -1.77
CA MET A 37 -8.47 -3.07 -2.03
C MET A 37 -8.35 -2.73 -3.53
N ARG A 38 -8.57 -3.71 -4.42
CA ARG A 38 -8.71 -3.42 -5.86
C ARG A 38 -9.90 -2.53 -6.16
N GLU A 39 -10.98 -2.65 -5.37
CA GLU A 39 -12.14 -1.76 -5.48
C GLU A 39 -11.75 -0.32 -5.13
N VAL A 40 -10.99 -0.12 -4.06
CA VAL A 40 -10.47 1.21 -3.69
C VAL A 40 -9.59 1.76 -4.79
N ILE A 41 -8.64 0.96 -5.29
CA ILE A 41 -7.74 1.37 -6.38
C ILE A 41 -8.54 1.80 -7.62
N ALA A 42 -9.57 1.05 -7.99
CA ALA A 42 -10.38 1.32 -9.19
C ALA A 42 -11.10 2.68 -9.14
N HIS A 43 -11.33 3.26 -7.96
CA HIS A 43 -11.94 4.58 -7.80
C HIS A 43 -10.96 5.75 -7.84
N ILE A 44 -9.64 5.48 -7.79
CA ILE A 44 -8.62 6.53 -7.66
C ILE A 44 -7.62 6.58 -8.81
N VAL A 45 -7.48 5.50 -9.60
CA VAL A 45 -6.50 5.44 -10.69
C VAL A 45 -7.13 5.73 -12.04
N ASP A 46 -6.34 6.27 -12.93
CA ASP A 46 -6.74 6.64 -14.28
C ASP A 46 -7.36 5.46 -15.04
N GLY A 47 -8.60 5.66 -15.54
CA GLY A 47 -9.35 4.65 -16.26
C GLY A 47 -9.60 3.37 -15.47
N SER A 48 -9.41 3.38 -14.14
CA SER A 48 -9.48 2.21 -13.24
C SER A 48 -8.51 1.09 -13.64
N GLU A 49 -7.41 1.44 -14.30
CA GLU A 49 -6.42 0.49 -14.79
C GLU A 49 -5.34 0.22 -13.72
N PHE A 50 -5.25 -1.02 -13.28
CA PHE A 50 -4.26 -1.48 -12.32
C PHE A 50 -3.54 -2.72 -12.84
N LEU A 51 -2.25 -2.59 -13.17
CA LEU A 51 -1.41 -3.71 -13.61
C LEU A 51 -0.80 -4.38 -12.39
N GLU A 52 -1.45 -5.43 -11.90
CA GLU A 52 -1.03 -6.13 -10.69
C GLU A 52 0.25 -6.93 -10.90
N PHE A 53 1.23 -6.71 -10.02
CA PHE A 53 2.50 -7.42 -9.99
C PHE A 53 2.35 -8.73 -9.20
N LYS A 54 2.65 -9.87 -9.85
CA LYS A 54 2.61 -11.21 -9.25
C LYS A 54 1.29 -11.51 -8.52
N ALA A 55 0.15 -11.32 -9.19
CA ALA A 55 -1.19 -11.45 -8.63
C ALA A 55 -1.43 -12.77 -7.87
N LEU A 56 -0.86 -13.89 -8.36
CA LEU A 56 -1.03 -15.23 -7.79
C LEU A 56 -0.05 -15.54 -6.65
N HIS A 57 0.88 -14.64 -6.32
CA HIS A 57 1.87 -14.83 -5.26
C HIS A 57 1.62 -13.85 -4.11
N GLY A 58 1.48 -14.34 -2.87
CA GLY A 58 1.20 -13.50 -1.70
C GLY A 58 -0.06 -12.65 -1.91
N SER A 59 -1.18 -13.28 -2.21
CA SER A 59 -2.41 -12.62 -2.70
C SER A 59 -3.05 -11.64 -1.71
N ALA A 60 -2.74 -11.75 -0.41
CA ALA A 60 -3.19 -10.82 0.60
C ALA A 60 -2.45 -9.46 0.55
N THR A 61 -1.29 -9.39 -0.10
CA THR A 61 -0.56 -8.14 -0.36
C THR A 61 -0.64 -7.83 -1.84
N LEU A 62 -1.21 -6.69 -2.19
CA LEU A 62 -1.36 -6.23 -3.56
C LEU A 62 -0.26 -5.24 -3.90
N CYS A 63 0.39 -5.45 -5.04
CA CYS A 63 1.37 -4.53 -5.59
C CYS A 63 1.10 -4.38 -7.08
N GLY A 64 1.23 -3.20 -7.63
CA GLY A 64 1.03 -3.01 -9.07
C GLY A 64 1.25 -1.57 -9.52
N ASN A 65 1.32 -1.41 -10.83
CA ASN A 65 1.50 -0.13 -11.48
C ASN A 65 0.16 0.44 -11.93
N ALA A 66 0.02 1.74 -11.79
CA ALA A 66 -1.14 2.50 -12.23
C ALA A 66 -0.71 3.91 -12.64
N ALA A 67 -1.66 4.76 -13.01
CA ALA A 67 -1.44 6.18 -13.14
C ALA A 67 -2.50 6.95 -12.34
N VAL A 68 -2.14 8.13 -11.85
CA VAL A 68 -3.07 9.08 -11.22
C VAL A 68 -2.81 10.46 -11.86
N HIS A 69 -3.85 11.03 -12.47
CA HIS A 69 -3.73 12.26 -13.26
C HIS A 69 -2.58 12.19 -14.28
N GLY A 70 -2.44 11.05 -14.97
CA GLY A 70 -1.41 10.78 -15.95
C GLY A 70 -0.01 10.51 -15.38
N GLN A 71 0.20 10.61 -14.05
CA GLN A 71 1.48 10.33 -13.42
C GLN A 71 1.61 8.85 -13.08
N PRO A 72 2.63 8.15 -13.59
CA PRO A 72 2.91 6.76 -13.21
C PRO A 72 3.16 6.63 -11.72
N ILE A 73 2.58 5.61 -11.09
CA ILE A 73 2.71 5.34 -9.65
C ILE A 73 2.73 3.83 -9.39
N GLY A 74 3.54 3.41 -8.43
CA GLY A 74 3.50 2.08 -7.87
C GLY A 74 2.58 2.05 -6.65
N ILE A 75 1.63 1.13 -6.59
CA ILE A 75 0.71 1.00 -5.46
C ILE A 75 1.04 -0.26 -4.67
N VAL A 76 1.08 -0.13 -3.34
CA VAL A 76 1.20 -1.25 -2.39
C VAL A 76 0.03 -1.18 -1.41
N THR A 77 -0.71 -2.27 -1.27
CA THR A 77 -1.86 -2.37 -0.35
C THR A 77 -2.09 -3.79 0.16
N ASN A 78 -3.09 -3.97 1.02
CA ASN A 78 -3.33 -5.24 1.71
C ASN A 78 -4.82 -5.57 1.78
N ASN A 79 -5.15 -6.83 1.47
CA ASN A 79 -6.47 -7.44 1.72
C ASN A 79 -6.50 -8.26 3.03
N GLY A 80 -5.42 -8.18 3.82
CA GLY A 80 -5.28 -8.93 5.06
C GLY A 80 -3.89 -8.75 5.68
N PRO A 81 -3.49 -9.64 6.61
CA PRO A 81 -2.17 -9.61 7.20
C PRO A 81 -1.08 -9.89 6.14
N ILE A 82 0.10 -9.34 6.38
CA ILE A 82 1.27 -9.52 5.50
C ILE A 82 1.92 -10.85 5.84
N ASP A 83 1.83 -11.82 4.94
CA ASP A 83 2.51 -13.10 5.03
C ASP A 83 3.92 -13.05 4.42
N VAL A 84 4.65 -14.16 4.49
CA VAL A 84 6.02 -14.29 3.96
C VAL A 84 6.08 -13.99 2.46
N GLN A 85 5.10 -14.49 1.70
CA GLN A 85 5.05 -14.29 0.24
C GLN A 85 4.71 -12.84 -0.10
N GLY A 86 3.77 -12.24 0.65
CA GLY A 86 3.40 -10.83 0.52
C GLY A 86 4.56 -9.89 0.84
N ALA A 87 5.31 -10.16 1.93
CA ALA A 87 6.50 -9.41 2.29
C ALA A 87 7.57 -9.49 1.20
N ASN A 88 7.81 -10.67 0.62
CA ASN A 88 8.75 -10.84 -0.49
C ASN A 88 8.28 -10.11 -1.75
N LYS A 89 7.01 -10.22 -2.10
CA LYS A 89 6.41 -9.53 -3.25
C LYS A 89 6.57 -8.01 -3.12
N ALA A 90 6.16 -7.47 -1.98
CA ALA A 90 6.25 -6.03 -1.70
C ALA A 90 7.70 -5.54 -1.71
N THR A 91 8.63 -6.27 -1.08
CA THR A 91 10.07 -5.96 -1.12
C THR A 91 10.56 -5.80 -2.56
N HIS A 92 10.28 -6.80 -3.40
CA HIS A 92 10.71 -6.80 -4.80
C HIS A 92 10.08 -5.63 -5.58
N PHE A 93 8.79 -5.39 -5.38
CA PHE A 93 8.08 -4.32 -6.08
C PHE A 93 8.57 -2.92 -5.67
N ILE A 94 8.76 -2.66 -4.37
CA ILE A 94 9.29 -1.39 -3.86
C ILE A 94 10.69 -1.12 -4.42
N GLN A 95 11.55 -2.14 -4.43
CA GLN A 95 12.89 -2.01 -5.01
C GLN A 95 12.85 -1.72 -6.52
N ALA A 96 11.96 -2.39 -7.27
CA ALA A 96 11.78 -2.14 -8.70
C ALA A 96 11.30 -0.71 -8.95
N CYS A 97 10.31 -0.21 -8.19
CA CYS A 97 9.86 1.17 -8.29
C CYS A 97 10.97 2.17 -7.94
N SER A 98 11.75 1.88 -6.89
CA SER A 98 12.90 2.71 -6.52
C SER A 98 13.95 2.79 -7.65
N GLN A 99 14.25 1.68 -8.31
CA GLN A 99 15.20 1.63 -9.41
C GLN A 99 14.70 2.33 -10.69
N SER A 100 13.40 2.24 -10.95
CA SER A 100 12.78 2.89 -12.13
C SER A 100 12.42 4.36 -11.90
N GLY A 101 12.62 4.89 -10.69
CA GLY A 101 12.21 6.26 -10.35
C GLY A 101 10.70 6.45 -10.25
N THR A 102 9.93 5.37 -10.07
CA THR A 102 8.46 5.39 -9.95
C THR A 102 8.05 5.73 -8.52
N PRO A 103 7.28 6.82 -8.26
CA PRO A 103 6.76 7.13 -6.93
C PRO A 103 5.88 6.01 -6.38
N LEU A 104 5.81 5.90 -5.05
CA LEU A 104 5.07 4.87 -4.34
C LEU A 104 3.88 5.45 -3.59
N LEU A 105 2.72 4.81 -3.74
CA LEU A 105 1.51 5.04 -2.96
C LEU A 105 1.21 3.80 -2.10
N TYR A 106 1.18 3.99 -0.79
CA TYR A 106 0.79 2.96 0.17
C TYR A 106 -0.65 3.20 0.61
N LEU A 107 -1.54 2.26 0.31
CA LEU A 107 -2.92 2.25 0.81
C LEU A 107 -2.97 1.25 1.98
N GLN A 108 -2.88 1.75 3.21
CA GLN A 108 -2.79 0.88 4.39
C GLN A 108 -4.15 0.32 4.78
N ASN A 109 -4.28 -1.00 4.71
CA ASN A 109 -5.39 -1.78 5.24
C ASN A 109 -4.89 -3.14 5.72
N THR A 110 -4.12 -3.16 6.81
CA THR A 110 -3.52 -4.39 7.34
C THR A 110 -3.59 -4.48 8.85
N THR A 111 -3.79 -5.69 9.35
CA THR A 111 -3.73 -6.00 10.79
C THR A 111 -2.30 -6.25 11.28
N GLY A 112 -1.30 -6.17 10.40
CA GLY A 112 0.11 -6.37 10.69
C GLY A 112 0.72 -7.53 9.91
N PHE A 113 1.94 -7.91 10.29
CA PHE A 113 2.54 -9.15 9.79
C PHE A 113 1.86 -10.37 10.41
N LEU A 114 1.73 -11.43 9.61
CA LEU A 114 1.15 -12.69 10.09
C LEU A 114 2.04 -13.29 11.20
N VAL A 115 1.41 -13.59 12.33
CA VAL A 115 2.08 -14.15 13.51
C VAL A 115 1.78 -15.63 13.65
N GLY A 116 2.56 -16.33 14.48
CA GLY A 116 2.37 -17.73 14.81
C GLY A 116 3.55 -18.61 14.39
N ILE A 117 3.65 -19.80 14.98
CA ILE A 117 4.78 -20.72 14.85
C ILE A 117 5.09 -21.04 13.39
N ASP A 118 4.09 -21.30 12.57
CA ASP A 118 4.28 -21.65 11.15
C ASP A 118 4.78 -20.46 10.34
N SER A 119 4.27 -19.25 10.63
CA SER A 119 4.73 -18.02 9.99
C SER A 119 6.18 -17.71 10.36
N GLU A 120 6.53 -17.88 11.64
CA GLU A 120 7.89 -17.68 12.13
C GLU A 120 8.89 -18.69 11.54
N ARG A 121 8.51 -19.97 11.49
CA ARG A 121 9.30 -21.04 10.84
C ARG A 121 9.48 -20.79 9.33
N SER A 122 8.49 -20.21 8.69
CA SER A 122 8.56 -19.82 7.27
C SER A 122 9.42 -18.57 7.04
N GLY A 123 9.88 -17.90 8.11
CA GLY A 123 10.81 -16.79 8.04
C GLY A 123 10.17 -15.42 7.92
N ILE A 124 8.96 -15.20 8.50
CA ILE A 124 8.28 -13.90 8.44
C ILE A 124 9.13 -12.76 9.00
N ILE A 125 9.90 -12.99 10.06
CA ILE A 125 10.79 -11.98 10.65
C ILE A 125 11.86 -11.56 9.64
N LYS A 126 12.48 -12.53 8.98
CA LYS A 126 13.50 -12.28 7.95
C LYS A 126 12.95 -11.54 6.73
N HIS A 127 11.78 -11.98 6.24
CA HIS A 127 11.18 -11.41 5.03
C HIS A 127 10.46 -10.09 5.32
N GLY A 128 9.84 -9.97 6.48
CA GLY A 128 9.26 -8.71 6.96
C GLY A 128 10.31 -7.61 7.15
N SER A 129 11.47 -7.96 7.73
CA SER A 129 12.56 -6.98 7.86
C SER A 129 13.10 -6.49 6.53
N LYS A 130 13.14 -7.34 5.49
CA LYS A 130 13.50 -6.91 4.12
C LYS A 130 12.49 -5.94 3.54
N MET A 131 11.20 -6.16 3.77
CA MET A 131 10.15 -5.22 3.34
C MET A 131 10.33 -3.86 4.01
N VAL A 132 10.56 -3.86 5.33
CA VAL A 132 10.84 -2.62 6.08
C VAL A 132 12.10 -1.92 5.57
N GLN A 133 13.16 -2.67 5.28
CA GLN A 133 14.39 -2.12 4.68
C GLN A 133 14.14 -1.54 3.27
N ALA A 134 13.32 -2.20 2.45
CA ALA A 134 12.98 -1.68 1.13
C ALA A 134 12.25 -0.34 1.21
N VAL A 135 11.29 -0.20 2.14
CA VAL A 135 10.60 1.06 2.43
C VAL A 135 11.59 2.14 2.88
N ALA A 136 12.45 1.81 3.85
CA ALA A 136 13.40 2.76 4.43
C ALA A 136 14.44 3.27 3.42
N ASN A 137 14.78 2.45 2.42
CA ASN A 137 15.80 2.76 1.40
C ASN A 137 15.22 3.15 0.04
N ALA A 138 13.90 3.29 -0.09
CA ALA A 138 13.29 3.71 -1.35
C ALA A 138 13.68 5.15 -1.67
N GLY A 139 14.41 5.36 -2.77
CA GLY A 139 14.91 6.66 -3.22
C GLY A 139 13.88 7.46 -4.04
N VAL A 140 12.60 7.12 -3.96
CA VAL A 140 11.49 7.76 -4.69
C VAL A 140 10.51 8.40 -3.72
N PRO A 141 9.70 9.37 -4.16
CA PRO A 141 8.63 9.90 -3.33
C PRO A 141 7.68 8.80 -2.83
N GLN A 142 7.34 8.85 -1.56
CA GLN A 142 6.44 7.93 -0.90
C GLN A 142 5.26 8.68 -0.29
N ILE A 143 4.06 8.27 -0.64
CA ILE A 143 2.80 8.82 -0.11
C ILE A 143 2.06 7.68 0.58
N THR A 144 1.54 7.94 1.77
CA THR A 144 0.79 6.95 2.53
C THR A 144 -0.62 7.45 2.83
N VAL A 145 -1.60 6.60 2.55
CA VAL A 145 -3.00 6.81 2.92
C VAL A 145 -3.44 5.64 3.81
N GLN A 146 -3.78 5.92 5.04
CA GLN A 146 -4.39 4.93 5.93
C GLN A 146 -5.88 4.87 5.62
N CYS A 147 -6.29 3.83 4.90
CA CYS A 147 -7.68 3.64 4.46
C CYS A 147 -8.49 2.85 5.50
N GLY A 148 -7.85 1.90 6.17
CA GLY A 148 -8.47 1.01 7.14
C GLY A 148 -7.57 0.74 8.33
N ALA A 149 -7.35 -0.53 8.67
CA ALA A 149 -6.48 -0.93 9.76
C ALA A 149 -4.99 -0.69 9.43
N SER A 150 -4.22 -0.28 10.43
CA SER A 150 -2.76 -0.15 10.36
C SER A 150 -2.16 -0.43 11.74
N PHE A 151 -1.80 -1.68 12.01
CA PHE A 151 -1.36 -2.12 13.33
C PHE A 151 0.07 -2.63 13.34
N GLY A 152 0.76 -2.39 14.47
CA GLY A 152 2.06 -2.94 14.82
C GLY A 152 3.14 -2.70 13.77
N ALA A 153 3.98 -3.70 13.54
CA ALA A 153 5.06 -3.64 12.54
C ALA A 153 4.56 -3.59 11.10
N GLY A 154 3.29 -3.93 10.84
CA GLY A 154 2.67 -3.74 9.52
C GLY A 154 2.63 -2.27 9.10
N ASN A 155 2.44 -1.36 10.06
CA ASN A 155 2.54 0.08 9.81
C ASN A 155 3.92 0.46 9.26
N TYR A 156 5.01 -0.12 9.77
CA TYR A 156 6.37 0.11 9.27
C TYR A 156 6.56 -0.46 7.87
N GLY A 157 6.13 -1.69 7.62
CA GLY A 157 6.21 -2.31 6.29
C GLY A 157 5.43 -1.57 5.21
N MET A 158 4.42 -0.80 5.60
CA MET A 158 3.56 -0.01 4.72
C MET A 158 3.86 1.49 4.77
N CYS A 159 5.12 1.87 5.04
CA CYS A 159 5.57 3.27 5.07
C CYS A 159 4.73 4.16 5.98
N GLY A 160 4.52 3.74 7.24
CA GLY A 160 3.79 4.54 8.21
C GLY A 160 4.61 5.72 8.75
N ARG A 161 4.08 6.39 9.76
CA ARG A 161 4.64 7.62 10.33
C ARG A 161 6.13 7.52 10.68
N GLY A 162 6.59 6.37 11.15
CA GLY A 162 7.99 6.15 11.55
C GLY A 162 9.00 6.20 10.39
N PHE A 163 8.54 6.13 9.13
CA PHE A 163 9.38 6.22 7.93
C PHE A 163 9.24 7.55 7.20
N ASP A 164 8.56 8.51 7.80
CA ASP A 164 8.46 9.90 7.34
C ASP A 164 8.12 10.02 5.84
N PRO A 165 6.98 9.43 5.40
CA PRO A 165 6.55 9.58 4.01
C PRO A 165 6.39 11.05 3.64
N ASN A 166 6.55 11.41 2.37
CA ASN A 166 6.37 12.78 1.91
C ASN A 166 5.00 13.36 2.29
N PHE A 167 3.97 12.48 2.28
CA PHE A 167 2.63 12.81 2.77
C PHE A 167 2.02 11.59 3.46
N LEU A 168 1.31 11.84 4.55
CA LEU A 168 0.54 10.85 5.29
C LEU A 168 -0.88 11.38 5.50
N PHE A 169 -1.85 10.67 4.91
CA PHE A 169 -3.27 10.97 5.05
C PHE A 169 -3.99 9.84 5.79
N LEU A 170 -5.03 10.18 6.53
CA LEU A 170 -5.87 9.22 7.23
C LEU A 170 -7.32 9.43 6.81
N TRP A 171 -8.00 8.36 6.45
CA TRP A 171 -9.44 8.40 6.29
C TRP A 171 -10.14 8.46 7.65
N PRO A 172 -11.36 9.03 7.74
CA PRO A 172 -12.07 9.16 9.01
C PRO A 172 -12.31 7.84 9.74
N THR A 173 -12.40 6.73 9.00
CA THR A 173 -12.62 5.36 9.52
C THR A 173 -11.30 4.62 9.79
N ALA A 174 -10.14 5.20 9.46
CA ALA A 174 -8.85 4.57 9.66
C ALA A 174 -8.58 4.33 11.15
N ARG A 175 -7.96 3.17 11.44
CA ARG A 175 -7.59 2.77 12.80
C ARG A 175 -6.11 2.41 12.84
N THR A 176 -5.38 3.03 13.76
CA THR A 176 -3.97 2.75 13.95
C THR A 176 -3.67 2.48 15.43
N GLY A 177 -2.70 1.62 15.69
CA GLY A 177 -2.29 1.26 17.04
C GLY A 177 -1.20 0.21 17.05
N VAL A 178 -0.77 -0.16 18.26
CA VAL A 178 0.22 -1.25 18.43
C VAL A 178 -0.43 -2.59 18.07
N MET A 179 -1.69 -2.79 18.49
CA MET A 179 -2.52 -3.94 18.13
C MET A 179 -4.00 -3.53 18.07
N GLY A 180 -4.82 -4.35 17.45
CA GLY A 180 -6.26 -4.12 17.43
C GLY A 180 -6.87 -4.33 18.81
N ALA A 181 -7.94 -3.61 19.14
CA ALA A 181 -8.59 -3.68 20.46
C ALA A 181 -9.09 -5.09 20.84
N ALA A 182 -9.38 -5.93 19.85
CA ALA A 182 -9.81 -7.32 20.10
C ALA A 182 -8.65 -8.28 20.42
N GLN A 183 -7.39 -7.83 20.24
CA GLN A 183 -6.17 -8.60 20.49
C GLN A 183 -5.42 -8.08 21.74
N ALA A 184 -5.86 -6.98 22.32
CA ALA A 184 -5.35 -6.40 23.55
C ALA A 184 -6.07 -6.97 24.77
#